data_e85cf8e28bfbb53b3f8bea7d21548375
#
_entry.id   e85cf8e28bfbb53b3f8bea7d21548375
#
_cell.length_a   1.000
_cell.length_b   1.000
_cell.length_c   1.000
_cell.angle_alpha   90.00
_cell.angle_beta   90.00
_cell.angle_gamma   90.00
#
_symmetry.space_group_name_H-M   'P 1'
#
loop_
_entity.id
_entity.type
_entity.pdbx_description
1 polymer ?
#
loop_
_entity_poly.entity_id
_entity_poly.type
_entity_poly.pdbx_seq_one_letter_code
_entity_poly.pdbx_strand_id
1 'polypeptide(L)'
;MEAFGPVPSRRLGQSLGINNVPAKTCSYGCVYCQVGRTNAMQIRRQYLYDLDEVFEVVRDKVDKTLAAGERIDYLSFVPDGEPTLDINLGREIDRLRELNIAIAVITNASIIDDPDVQHELAKADLVSLKVDAVRERAWRRVNRPHGRLDLGTILEGMRAFSQMYKGRLLTETLLVHRTNDGEEDVTATAEFISQLRPDVAYLSIPTRPPSEDWVRAPSENAVNRAYQIFAERIDHVECLLGTENGSFGYTGNLEEDILGVTAVHPMRESAVRELLERAGGEWSVIEKMLTDGKIVQLDYNGNRFYFRKLPKVRRERG
;
A
#
# COMPACT_ATOMS: atom_id res chain seq x y z
N MET A 1 -3.58 -9.89 13.68
CA MET A 1 -2.68 -8.81 13.23
C MET A 1 -1.42 -9.43 12.63
N GLU A 2 -0.74 -8.79 11.68
CA GLU A 2 0.44 -9.35 11.02
C GLU A 2 1.48 -8.26 10.72
N ALA A 3 2.76 -8.53 11.04
CA ALA A 3 3.91 -7.76 10.58
C ALA A 3 4.67 -8.59 9.54
N PHE A 4 5.09 -7.98 8.43
CA PHE A 4 5.66 -8.68 7.29
C PHE A 4 6.85 -7.93 6.67
N GLY A 5 7.67 -8.64 5.93
CA GLY A 5 8.88 -8.12 5.30
C GLY A 5 10.16 -8.40 6.09
N PRO A 6 11.22 -7.60 5.91
CA PRO A 6 11.25 -6.35 5.13
C PRO A 6 10.98 -6.52 3.64
N VAL A 7 10.29 -5.53 3.08
CA VAL A 7 9.96 -5.46 1.65
C VAL A 7 10.75 -4.32 1.02
N PRO A 8 11.47 -4.56 -0.09
CA PRO A 8 12.14 -3.50 -0.79
C PRO A 8 11.12 -2.52 -1.40
N SER A 9 11.28 -1.24 -1.13
CA SER A 9 10.42 -0.19 -1.61
C SER A 9 11.25 0.98 -2.15
N ARG A 10 10.94 1.46 -3.35
CA ARG A 10 11.61 2.65 -3.90
C ARG A 10 11.30 3.91 -3.10
N ARG A 11 10.18 3.95 -2.39
CA ARG A 11 9.75 5.10 -1.58
C ARG A 11 10.33 5.06 -0.17
N LEU A 12 10.48 3.87 0.40
CA LEU A 12 10.73 3.65 1.82
C LEU A 12 12.02 2.85 2.11
N GLY A 13 12.80 2.47 1.09
CA GLY A 13 13.94 1.56 1.32
C GLY A 13 13.48 0.18 1.76
N GLN A 14 14.10 -0.40 2.78
CA GLN A 14 13.69 -1.66 3.40
C GLN A 14 12.57 -1.38 4.40
N SER A 15 11.35 -1.73 4.04
CA SER A 15 10.15 -1.42 4.80
C SER A 15 9.57 -2.66 5.48
N LEU A 16 9.46 -2.63 6.80
CA LEU A 16 8.70 -3.62 7.55
C LEU A 16 7.25 -3.18 7.61
N GLY A 17 6.36 -3.98 6.99
CA GLY A 17 4.95 -3.65 6.86
C GLY A 17 4.13 -4.07 8.08
N ILE A 18 3.17 -3.24 8.45
CA ILE A 18 2.23 -3.45 9.55
C ILE A 18 0.82 -3.52 8.98
N ASN A 19 0.17 -4.65 9.15
CA ASN A 19 -1.23 -4.87 8.76
C ASN A 19 -2.12 -4.68 9.99
N ASN A 20 -2.48 -3.43 10.30
CA ASN A 20 -3.26 -3.05 11.47
C ASN A 20 -4.79 -3.12 11.27
N VAL A 21 -5.25 -3.64 10.14
CA VAL A 21 -6.68 -3.86 9.90
C VAL A 21 -6.94 -5.28 9.43
N PRO A 22 -8.15 -5.85 9.69
CA PRO A 22 -8.51 -7.15 9.14
C PRO A 22 -8.47 -7.17 7.62
N ALA A 23 -8.06 -8.30 7.06
CA ALA A 23 -7.89 -8.48 5.62
C ALA A 23 -9.09 -7.98 4.81
N LYS A 24 -8.82 -7.17 3.77
CA LYS A 24 -9.82 -6.60 2.85
C LYS A 24 -10.83 -5.66 3.49
N THR A 25 -10.48 -5.04 4.62
CA THR A 25 -11.26 -3.97 5.26
C THR A 25 -10.79 -2.63 4.74
N CYS A 26 -11.58 -1.97 3.90
CA CYS A 26 -11.19 -0.73 3.23
C CYS A 26 -12.43 0.16 2.96
N SER A 27 -12.21 1.45 2.81
CA SER A 27 -13.20 2.44 2.40
C SER A 27 -13.36 2.56 0.88
N TYR A 28 -12.38 2.00 0.12
CA TYR A 28 -12.37 1.94 -1.33
C TYR A 28 -12.35 0.49 -1.85
N GLY A 29 -12.83 0.30 -3.07
CA GLY A 29 -12.71 -0.94 -3.84
C GLY A 29 -11.91 -0.71 -5.12
N CYS A 30 -10.69 -0.16 -5.00
CA CYS A 30 -9.87 0.24 -6.15
C CYS A 30 -9.73 -0.89 -7.18
N VAL A 31 -9.99 -0.58 -8.44
CA VAL A 31 -10.01 -1.59 -9.52
C VAL A 31 -8.64 -2.23 -9.78
N TYR A 32 -7.57 -1.55 -9.37
CA TYR A 32 -6.19 -2.00 -9.52
C TYR A 32 -5.62 -2.66 -8.26
N CYS A 33 -6.41 -2.83 -7.21
CA CYS A 33 -5.92 -3.30 -5.91
C CYS A 33 -5.23 -4.67 -6.06
N GLN A 34 -3.93 -4.70 -5.76
CA GLN A 34 -3.09 -5.90 -5.90
C GLN A 34 -3.41 -6.99 -4.88
N VAL A 35 -4.08 -6.64 -3.79
CA VAL A 35 -4.51 -7.57 -2.76
C VAL A 35 -5.94 -8.09 -3.00
N GLY A 36 -6.54 -7.75 -4.15
CA GLY A 36 -7.86 -8.22 -4.60
C GLY A 36 -9.01 -7.32 -4.16
N ARG A 37 -10.24 -7.81 -4.32
CA ARG A 37 -11.47 -7.04 -4.04
C ARG A 37 -11.66 -6.81 -2.56
N THR A 38 -12.15 -5.62 -2.20
CA THR A 38 -12.58 -5.28 -0.84
C THR A 38 -13.77 -6.14 -0.42
N ASN A 39 -13.68 -6.80 0.72
CA ASN A 39 -14.74 -7.66 1.26
C ASN A 39 -15.58 -6.93 2.30
N ALA A 40 -14.95 -6.11 3.14
CA ALA A 40 -15.59 -5.30 4.17
C ALA A 40 -15.41 -3.82 3.83
N MET A 41 -16.34 -3.27 3.02
CA MET A 41 -16.32 -1.85 2.67
C MET A 41 -16.96 -1.04 3.78
N GLN A 42 -16.18 -0.17 4.42
CA GLN A 42 -16.63 0.66 5.53
C GLN A 42 -15.85 1.98 5.61
N ILE A 43 -16.44 2.95 6.31
CA ILE A 43 -15.85 4.26 6.62
C ILE A 43 -15.86 4.58 8.11
N ARG A 44 -16.48 3.70 8.91
CA ARG A 44 -16.52 3.88 10.36
C ARG A 44 -15.22 3.36 10.96
N ARG A 45 -14.54 4.21 11.69
CA ARG A 45 -13.38 3.85 12.51
C ARG A 45 -13.80 2.91 13.64
N GLN A 46 -12.96 1.93 13.93
CA GLN A 46 -13.23 0.91 14.95
C GLN A 46 -11.94 0.56 15.70
N TYR A 47 -12.10 0.01 16.88
CA TYR A 47 -11.05 -0.69 17.61
C TYR A 47 -10.88 -2.06 16.94
N LEU A 48 -9.76 -2.28 16.26
CA LEU A 48 -9.56 -3.47 15.44
C LEU A 48 -8.64 -4.49 16.09
N TYR A 49 -7.54 -4.03 16.68
CA TYR A 49 -6.58 -4.87 17.39
C TYR A 49 -6.17 -4.25 18.72
N ASP A 50 -5.75 -5.08 19.65
CA ASP A 50 -5.18 -4.62 20.90
C ASP A 50 -3.82 -3.95 20.70
N LEU A 51 -3.58 -2.83 21.37
CA LEU A 51 -2.37 -2.02 21.19
C LEU A 51 -1.10 -2.79 21.57
N ASP A 52 -1.16 -3.55 22.68
CA ASP A 52 -0.01 -4.33 23.14
C ASP A 52 0.24 -5.52 22.21
N GLU A 53 -0.83 -6.15 21.66
CA GLU A 53 -0.69 -7.20 20.63
C GLU A 53 0.01 -6.66 19.39
N VAL A 54 -0.38 -5.46 18.89
CA VAL A 54 0.26 -4.82 17.73
C VAL A 54 1.73 -4.58 18.01
N PHE A 55 2.05 -4.01 19.16
CA PHE A 55 3.43 -3.70 19.55
C PHE A 55 4.30 -4.97 19.64
N GLU A 56 3.82 -6.00 20.34
CA GLU A 56 4.58 -7.24 20.54
C GLU A 56 4.87 -7.95 19.21
N VAL A 57 3.88 -8.03 18.31
CA VAL A 57 4.05 -8.67 17.00
C VAL A 57 5.06 -7.88 16.14
N VAL A 58 5.00 -6.55 16.15
CA VAL A 58 5.95 -5.73 15.38
C VAL A 58 7.34 -5.82 15.99
N ARG A 59 7.47 -5.73 17.31
CA ARG A 59 8.75 -5.86 18.02
C ARG A 59 9.43 -7.21 17.73
N ASP A 60 8.70 -8.30 17.86
CA ASP A 60 9.22 -9.65 17.56
C ASP A 60 9.74 -9.75 16.12
N LYS A 61 9.00 -9.17 15.16
CA LYS A 61 9.44 -9.17 13.76
C LYS A 61 10.66 -8.26 13.53
N VAL A 62 10.74 -7.12 14.20
CA VAL A 62 11.91 -6.22 14.17
C VAL A 62 13.13 -6.95 14.73
N ASP A 63 13.02 -7.57 15.91
CA ASP A 63 14.11 -8.27 16.57
C ASP A 63 14.64 -9.43 15.71
N LYS A 64 13.76 -10.23 15.12
CA LYS A 64 14.12 -11.32 14.20
C LYS A 64 14.82 -10.79 12.94
N THR A 65 14.33 -9.69 12.38
CA THR A 65 14.90 -9.06 11.18
C THR A 65 16.31 -8.55 11.46
N LEU A 66 16.51 -7.83 12.55
CA LEU A 66 17.82 -7.29 12.94
C LEU A 66 18.80 -8.41 13.32
N ALA A 67 18.33 -9.46 14.01
CA ALA A 67 19.15 -10.64 14.34
C ALA A 67 19.61 -11.41 13.10
N ALA A 68 18.83 -11.37 12.01
CA ALA A 68 19.22 -11.94 10.72
C ALA A 68 20.20 -11.05 9.93
N GLY A 69 20.60 -9.89 10.47
CA GLY A 69 21.49 -8.93 9.80
C GLY A 69 20.81 -8.11 8.71
N GLU A 70 19.48 -8.13 8.65
CA GLU A 70 18.71 -7.34 7.70
C GLU A 70 18.50 -5.92 8.23
N ARG A 71 18.34 -4.96 7.31
CA ARG A 71 18.10 -3.55 7.62
C ARG A 71 16.61 -3.23 7.56
N ILE A 72 16.15 -2.33 8.43
CA ILE A 72 14.81 -1.75 8.40
C ILE A 72 14.95 -0.23 8.35
N ASP A 73 14.44 0.39 7.28
CA ASP A 73 14.44 1.85 7.13
C ASP A 73 13.16 2.48 7.67
N TYR A 74 12.01 1.80 7.49
CA TYR A 74 10.71 2.24 7.98
C TYR A 74 9.88 1.09 8.54
N LEU A 75 9.13 1.37 9.59
CA LEU A 75 7.92 0.65 9.97
C LEU A 75 6.76 1.30 9.20
N SER A 76 6.05 0.56 8.36
CA SER A 76 5.04 1.16 7.50
C SER A 76 3.66 0.55 7.69
N PHE A 77 2.69 1.39 8.07
CA PHE A 77 1.29 1.01 8.04
C PHE A 77 0.81 0.95 6.58
N VAL A 78 0.75 -0.26 6.04
CA VAL A 78 0.37 -0.55 4.66
C VAL A 78 -0.42 -1.86 4.60
N PRO A 79 -1.59 -1.89 5.28
CA PRO A 79 -2.39 -3.11 5.36
C PRO A 79 -3.00 -3.49 4.00
N ASP A 80 -3.59 -4.67 3.93
CA ASP A 80 -4.47 -5.05 2.82
C ASP A 80 -5.88 -4.44 2.99
N GLY A 81 -5.92 -3.16 3.37
CA GLY A 81 -7.07 -2.34 3.67
C GLY A 81 -6.71 -0.87 3.78
N GLU A 82 -7.41 -0.14 4.65
CA GLU A 82 -7.16 1.28 4.94
C GLU A 82 -6.75 1.46 6.41
N PRO A 83 -5.50 1.88 6.71
CA PRO A 83 -4.98 1.92 8.07
C PRO A 83 -5.73 2.91 8.99
N THR A 84 -6.26 4.01 8.44
CA THR A 84 -6.97 5.03 9.23
C THR A 84 -8.32 4.57 9.76
N LEU A 85 -8.81 3.40 9.35
CA LEU A 85 -10.00 2.77 9.92
C LEU A 85 -9.78 2.24 11.34
N ASP A 86 -8.53 2.04 11.76
CA ASP A 86 -8.24 1.75 13.16
C ASP A 86 -8.25 3.04 13.99
N ILE A 87 -9.05 3.05 15.05
CA ILE A 87 -9.14 4.18 15.97
C ILE A 87 -7.88 4.33 16.85
N ASN A 88 -7.04 3.30 16.90
CA ASN A 88 -5.80 3.29 17.66
C ASN A 88 -4.58 3.72 16.84
N LEU A 89 -4.70 3.98 15.55
CA LEU A 89 -3.55 4.28 14.68
C LEU A 89 -2.54 5.25 15.32
N GLY A 90 -3.02 6.36 15.87
CA GLY A 90 -2.16 7.35 16.52
C GLY A 90 -1.47 6.85 17.79
N ARG A 91 -2.10 5.94 18.54
CA ARG A 91 -1.52 5.31 19.73
C ARG A 91 -0.51 4.21 19.34
N GLU A 92 -0.80 3.48 18.27
CA GLU A 92 0.13 2.50 17.69
C GLU A 92 1.41 3.20 17.22
N ILE A 93 1.31 4.33 16.51
CA ILE A 93 2.46 5.15 16.10
C ILE A 93 3.27 5.58 17.32
N ASP A 94 2.63 6.15 18.35
CA ASP A 94 3.33 6.59 19.57
C ASP A 94 4.07 5.43 20.25
N ARG A 95 3.45 4.27 20.35
CA ARG A 95 4.02 3.08 20.99
C ARG A 95 5.19 2.51 20.20
N LEU A 96 5.07 2.44 18.87
CA LEU A 96 6.11 1.91 17.99
C LEU A 96 7.35 2.80 17.90
N ARG A 97 7.27 4.08 18.26
CA ARG A 97 8.45 4.97 18.38
C ARG A 97 9.50 4.46 19.36
N GLU A 98 9.13 3.62 20.33
CA GLU A 98 10.07 2.98 21.25
C GLU A 98 11.11 2.09 20.54
N LEU A 99 10.79 1.63 19.32
CA LEU A 99 11.71 0.81 18.50
C LEU A 99 12.78 1.65 17.77
N ASN A 100 12.71 2.99 17.85
CA ASN A 100 13.67 3.92 17.22
C ASN A 100 13.84 3.72 15.71
N ILE A 101 12.79 3.32 15.01
CA ILE A 101 12.73 3.19 13.55
C ILE A 101 11.70 4.19 13.04
N ALA A 102 11.98 4.86 11.93
CA ALA A 102 11.06 5.81 11.32
C ALA A 102 9.73 5.16 10.92
N ILE A 103 8.62 5.88 11.10
CA ILE A 103 7.27 5.36 10.86
C ILE A 103 6.64 6.02 9.64
N ALA A 104 6.13 5.20 8.74
CA ALA A 104 5.41 5.65 7.55
C ALA A 104 3.95 5.17 7.57
N VAL A 105 3.03 5.99 7.05
CA VAL A 105 1.64 5.60 6.82
C VAL A 105 1.29 5.80 5.35
N ILE A 106 0.80 4.74 4.70
CA ILE A 106 0.28 4.79 3.32
C ILE A 106 -1.23 4.68 3.41
N THR A 107 -1.93 5.75 3.06
CA THR A 107 -3.39 5.84 3.19
C THR A 107 -4.06 6.25 1.88
N ASN A 108 -5.29 5.77 1.67
CA ASN A 108 -6.15 6.25 0.60
C ASN A 108 -6.81 7.61 0.94
N ALA A 109 -6.57 8.10 2.16
CA ALA A 109 -7.01 9.38 2.68
C ALA A 109 -8.54 9.61 2.64
N SER A 110 -9.34 8.57 2.53
CA SER A 110 -10.78 8.66 2.33
C SER A 110 -11.58 9.28 3.48
N ILE A 111 -10.99 9.33 4.67
CA ILE A 111 -11.59 9.92 5.88
C ILE A 111 -10.64 10.95 6.52
N ILE A 112 -9.79 11.57 5.70
CA ILE A 112 -8.81 12.57 6.16
C ILE A 112 -9.45 13.91 6.52
N ASP A 113 -10.71 14.10 6.22
CA ASP A 113 -11.53 15.23 6.68
C ASP A 113 -11.83 15.17 8.19
N ASP A 114 -11.69 14.00 8.83
CA ASP A 114 -11.78 13.85 10.28
C ASP A 114 -10.52 14.45 10.96
N PRO A 115 -10.67 15.47 11.83
CA PRO A 115 -9.52 16.09 12.54
C PRO A 115 -8.73 15.09 13.39
N ASP A 116 -9.35 14.07 13.96
CA ASP A 116 -8.66 13.05 14.74
C ASP A 116 -7.73 12.23 13.83
N VAL A 117 -8.18 11.89 12.62
CA VAL A 117 -7.36 11.20 11.62
C VAL A 117 -6.15 12.05 11.21
N GLN A 118 -6.36 13.37 10.99
CA GLN A 118 -5.26 14.28 10.68
C GLN A 118 -4.22 14.33 11.80
N HIS A 119 -4.66 14.45 13.07
CA HIS A 119 -3.76 14.47 14.22
C HIS A 119 -2.98 13.17 14.39
N GLU A 120 -3.61 12.03 14.14
CA GLU A 120 -2.96 10.73 14.22
C GLU A 120 -1.94 10.54 13.09
N LEU A 121 -2.31 10.86 11.86
CA LEU A 121 -1.38 10.83 10.72
C LEU A 121 -0.19 11.78 10.91
N ALA A 122 -0.41 12.95 11.55
CA ALA A 122 0.66 13.92 11.81
C ALA A 122 1.74 13.41 12.78
N LYS A 123 1.51 12.30 13.47
CA LYS A 123 2.52 11.64 14.31
C LYS A 123 3.52 10.81 13.51
N ALA A 124 3.22 10.42 12.29
CA ALA A 124 4.13 9.64 11.45
C ALA A 124 5.26 10.52 10.89
N ASP A 125 6.43 9.92 10.64
CA ASP A 125 7.57 10.61 10.05
C ASP A 125 7.39 10.81 8.54
N LEU A 126 6.61 9.93 7.91
CA LEU A 126 6.25 10.00 6.50
C LEU A 126 4.77 9.61 6.31
N VAL A 127 4.04 10.40 5.53
CA VAL A 127 2.68 10.07 5.08
C VAL A 127 2.62 10.08 3.56
N SER A 128 2.10 9.00 2.98
CA SER A 128 1.84 8.90 1.54
C SER A 128 0.35 8.90 1.30
N LEU A 129 -0.15 9.96 0.65
CA LEU A 129 -1.56 10.10 0.27
C LEU A 129 -1.79 9.53 -1.13
N LYS A 130 -2.78 8.65 -1.28
CA LYS A 130 -3.24 8.19 -2.60
C LYS A 130 -4.17 9.21 -3.21
N VAL A 131 -3.79 9.76 -4.37
CA VAL A 131 -4.59 10.72 -5.14
C VAL A 131 -4.69 10.24 -6.59
N ASP A 132 -5.56 9.28 -6.86
CA ASP A 132 -5.67 8.69 -8.19
C ASP A 132 -6.50 9.52 -9.17
N ALA A 133 -7.44 10.30 -8.65
CA ALA A 133 -8.28 11.22 -9.42
C ALA A 133 -8.94 12.25 -8.50
N VAL A 134 -9.16 13.46 -9.03
CA VAL A 134 -9.85 14.57 -8.35
C VAL A 134 -11.16 14.98 -9.06
N ARG A 135 -11.51 14.30 -10.13
CA ARG A 135 -12.79 14.45 -10.82
C ARG A 135 -13.69 13.29 -10.46
N GLU A 136 -14.92 13.58 -10.03
CA GLU A 136 -15.88 12.61 -9.48
C GLU A 136 -16.05 11.36 -10.34
N ARG A 137 -16.17 11.52 -11.67
CA ARG A 137 -16.35 10.40 -12.61
C ARG A 137 -15.14 9.46 -12.61
N ALA A 138 -13.92 10.00 -12.67
CA ALA A 138 -12.69 9.22 -12.69
C ALA A 138 -12.46 8.56 -11.33
N TRP A 139 -12.66 9.31 -10.23
CA TRP A 139 -12.53 8.80 -8.86
C TRP A 139 -13.47 7.60 -8.59
N ARG A 140 -14.77 7.74 -8.91
CA ARG A 140 -15.71 6.63 -8.75
C ARG A 140 -15.35 5.42 -9.60
N ARG A 141 -14.76 5.65 -10.78
CA ARG A 141 -14.40 4.58 -11.68
C ARG A 141 -13.14 3.85 -11.27
N VAL A 142 -12.12 4.55 -10.77
CA VAL A 142 -10.81 3.97 -10.39
C VAL A 142 -10.81 3.47 -8.94
N ASN A 143 -11.33 4.25 -8.00
CA ASN A 143 -11.26 3.94 -6.57
C ASN A 143 -12.49 3.21 -6.03
N ARG A 144 -13.65 3.31 -6.70
CA ARG A 144 -14.92 2.70 -6.26
C ARG A 144 -15.19 2.95 -4.77
N PRO A 145 -15.33 4.22 -4.37
CA PRO A 145 -15.44 4.59 -2.96
C PRO A 145 -16.74 4.08 -2.32
N HIS A 146 -16.72 3.96 -1.00
CA HIS A 146 -17.94 3.78 -0.22
C HIS A 146 -18.96 4.88 -0.55
N GLY A 147 -20.23 4.51 -0.73
CA GLY A 147 -21.28 5.41 -1.27
C GLY A 147 -21.55 6.68 -0.46
N ARG A 148 -21.10 6.76 0.79
CA ARG A 148 -21.27 7.92 1.68
C ARG A 148 -20.09 8.89 1.67
N LEU A 149 -19.03 8.58 0.96
CA LEU A 149 -17.86 9.45 0.83
C LEU A 149 -18.16 10.56 -0.17
N ASP A 150 -17.69 11.76 0.14
CA ASP A 150 -17.75 12.95 -0.71
C ASP A 150 -16.34 13.35 -1.13
N LEU A 151 -16.09 13.45 -2.44
CA LEU A 151 -14.77 13.75 -2.97
C LEU A 151 -14.32 15.18 -2.58
N GLY A 152 -15.22 16.15 -2.60
CA GLY A 152 -14.89 17.53 -2.24
C GLY A 152 -14.36 17.64 -0.82
N THR A 153 -15.06 17.01 0.12
CA THR A 153 -14.67 16.98 1.53
C THR A 153 -13.31 16.29 1.74
N ILE A 154 -13.06 15.18 1.02
CA ILE A 154 -11.76 14.48 1.07
C ILE A 154 -10.62 15.39 0.57
N LEU A 155 -10.82 16.06 -0.56
CA LEU A 155 -9.81 16.96 -1.14
C LEU A 155 -9.53 18.16 -0.21
N GLU A 156 -10.54 18.72 0.43
CA GLU A 156 -10.38 19.78 1.44
C GLU A 156 -9.60 19.27 2.66
N GLY A 157 -9.92 18.07 3.15
CA GLY A 157 -9.18 17.43 4.24
C GLY A 157 -7.71 17.19 3.90
N MET A 158 -7.39 16.75 2.68
CA MET A 158 -6.00 16.60 2.22
C MET A 158 -5.26 17.95 2.19
N ARG A 159 -5.91 19.05 1.76
CA ARG A 159 -5.31 20.41 1.79
C ARG A 159 -5.04 20.85 3.24
N ALA A 160 -6.03 20.69 4.13
CA ALA A 160 -5.87 21.03 5.53
C ALA A 160 -4.73 20.26 6.18
N PHE A 161 -4.67 18.94 5.95
CA PHE A 161 -3.59 18.09 6.43
C PHE A 161 -2.22 18.54 5.91
N SER A 162 -2.08 18.79 4.63
CA SER A 162 -0.79 19.18 4.03
C SER A 162 -0.24 20.51 4.60
N GLN A 163 -1.11 21.43 5.05
CA GLN A 163 -0.70 22.70 5.67
C GLN A 163 -0.18 22.53 7.10
N MET A 164 -0.70 21.55 7.85
CA MET A 164 -0.32 21.31 9.23
C MET A 164 0.80 20.29 9.39
N TYR A 165 0.95 19.36 8.45
CA TYR A 165 1.91 18.27 8.53
C TYR A 165 3.35 18.77 8.43
N LYS A 166 4.24 18.24 9.28
CA LYS A 166 5.66 18.65 9.38
C LYS A 166 6.63 17.53 8.98
N GLY A 167 6.13 16.31 8.82
CA GLY A 167 6.90 15.18 8.33
C GLY A 167 7.02 15.18 6.81
N ARG A 168 7.56 14.12 6.25
CA ARG A 168 7.72 13.94 4.82
C ARG A 168 6.39 13.57 4.15
N LEU A 169 5.87 14.45 3.30
CA LEU A 169 4.62 14.23 2.57
C LEU A 169 4.89 13.68 1.17
N LEU A 170 4.34 12.51 0.89
CA LEU A 170 4.36 11.93 -0.46
C LEU A 170 2.95 11.88 -1.02
N THR A 171 2.83 11.91 -2.34
CA THR A 171 1.59 11.54 -3.03
C THR A 171 1.85 10.42 -4.02
N GLU A 172 0.85 9.58 -4.25
CA GLU A 172 0.91 8.55 -5.29
C GLU A 172 -0.36 8.58 -6.13
N THR A 173 -0.19 8.67 -7.45
CA THR A 173 -1.25 8.57 -8.46
C THR A 173 -1.02 7.32 -9.28
N LEU A 174 -1.92 6.33 -9.19
CA LEU A 174 -1.88 5.15 -10.03
C LEU A 174 -2.76 5.36 -11.27
N LEU A 175 -2.12 5.31 -12.44
CA LEU A 175 -2.78 5.52 -13.72
C LEU A 175 -3.30 4.20 -14.29
N VAL A 176 -4.58 4.18 -14.68
CA VAL A 176 -5.26 3.04 -15.31
C VAL A 176 -5.75 3.45 -16.68
N HIS A 177 -5.42 2.60 -17.69
CA HIS A 177 -5.79 2.85 -19.09
C HIS A 177 -7.29 3.14 -19.26
N ARG A 178 -7.60 4.23 -20.00
CA ARG A 178 -8.97 4.74 -20.28
C ARG A 178 -9.84 4.97 -19.05
N THR A 179 -9.22 5.20 -17.89
CA THR A 179 -9.95 5.42 -16.64
C THR A 179 -9.63 6.78 -16.01
N ASN A 180 -8.35 7.04 -15.72
CA ASN A 180 -7.84 8.29 -15.19
C ASN A 180 -6.54 8.75 -15.88
N ASP A 181 -6.18 8.15 -17.02
CA ASP A 181 -4.99 8.46 -17.82
C ASP A 181 -5.26 9.49 -18.94
N GLY A 182 -6.47 10.04 -18.99
CA GLY A 182 -6.84 11.12 -19.89
C GLY A 182 -6.22 12.45 -19.47
N GLU A 183 -5.87 13.31 -20.46
CA GLU A 183 -5.17 14.58 -20.23
C GLU A 183 -5.89 15.48 -19.23
N GLU A 184 -7.23 15.62 -19.34
CA GLU A 184 -8.02 16.42 -18.41
C GLU A 184 -7.99 15.89 -16.95
N ASP A 185 -8.07 14.57 -16.77
CA ASP A 185 -8.04 13.96 -15.45
C ASP A 185 -6.64 14.07 -14.83
N VAL A 186 -5.60 13.86 -15.64
CA VAL A 186 -4.20 14.00 -15.23
C VAL A 186 -3.88 15.45 -14.86
N THR A 187 -4.29 16.41 -15.69
CA THR A 187 -4.07 17.83 -15.43
C THR A 187 -4.74 18.29 -14.14
N ALA A 188 -6.03 17.97 -13.96
CA ALA A 188 -6.74 18.31 -12.74
C ALA A 188 -6.11 17.69 -11.49
N THR A 189 -5.64 16.43 -11.59
CA THR A 189 -4.96 15.75 -10.49
C THR A 189 -3.62 16.39 -10.17
N ALA A 190 -2.82 16.74 -11.17
CA ALA A 190 -1.53 17.42 -10.97
C ALA A 190 -1.71 18.82 -10.36
N GLU A 191 -2.72 19.58 -10.81
CA GLU A 191 -3.07 20.90 -10.25
C GLU A 191 -3.47 20.80 -8.77
N PHE A 192 -4.23 19.79 -8.41
CA PHE A 192 -4.59 19.55 -7.02
C PHE A 192 -3.35 19.15 -6.18
N ILE A 193 -2.55 18.19 -6.64
CA ILE A 193 -1.37 17.72 -5.91
C ILE A 193 -0.36 18.85 -5.72
N SER A 194 -0.18 19.75 -6.69
CA SER A 194 0.71 20.90 -6.55
C SER A 194 0.34 21.82 -5.37
N GLN A 195 -0.95 21.91 -5.02
CA GLN A 195 -1.42 22.67 -3.86
C GLN A 195 -1.04 22.00 -2.52
N LEU A 196 -0.88 20.68 -2.52
CA LEU A 196 -0.44 19.92 -1.33
C LEU A 196 1.05 20.10 -1.05
N ARG A 197 1.86 20.51 -2.03
CA ARG A 197 3.31 20.69 -1.96
C ARG A 197 4.03 19.44 -1.41
N PRO A 198 3.83 18.26 -2.00
CA PRO A 198 4.49 17.04 -1.53
C PRO A 198 6.01 17.12 -1.75
N ASP A 199 6.79 16.42 -0.90
CA ASP A 199 8.22 16.23 -1.12
C ASP A 199 8.51 15.46 -2.41
N VAL A 200 7.67 14.48 -2.74
CA VAL A 200 7.70 13.75 -4.01
C VAL A 200 6.29 13.34 -4.41
N ALA A 201 5.94 13.57 -5.68
CA ALA A 201 4.74 13.01 -6.29
C ALA A 201 5.10 11.79 -7.14
N TYR A 202 4.57 10.63 -6.79
CA TYR A 202 4.80 9.40 -7.53
C TYR A 202 3.69 9.14 -8.56
N LEU A 203 4.10 8.81 -9.79
CA LEU A 203 3.23 8.23 -10.80
C LEU A 203 3.48 6.74 -10.88
N SER A 204 2.45 5.94 -10.71
CA SER A 204 2.53 4.48 -10.79
C SER A 204 1.54 3.92 -11.82
N ILE A 205 1.78 2.67 -12.23
CA ILE A 205 0.93 1.91 -13.14
C ILE A 205 0.70 0.50 -12.58
N PRO A 206 -0.35 -0.22 -13.02
CA PRO A 206 -0.55 -1.62 -12.64
C PRO A 206 0.62 -2.50 -13.10
N THR A 207 1.51 -2.86 -12.18
CA THR A 207 2.66 -3.76 -12.42
C THR A 207 2.45 -5.15 -11.85
N ARG A 208 1.40 -5.34 -11.06
CA ARG A 208 0.97 -6.59 -10.45
C ARG A 208 -0.47 -6.90 -10.82
N PRO A 209 -0.91 -8.15 -10.69
CA PRO A 209 -2.29 -8.54 -11.01
C PRO A 209 -3.30 -7.67 -10.25
N PRO A 210 -4.22 -6.98 -10.97
CA PRO A 210 -5.23 -6.12 -10.36
C PRO A 210 -6.44 -6.93 -9.88
N SER A 211 -7.31 -6.28 -9.09
CA SER A 211 -8.58 -6.89 -8.64
C SER A 211 -9.61 -7.08 -9.75
N GLU A 212 -9.46 -6.37 -10.86
CA GLU A 212 -10.37 -6.40 -12.01
C GLU A 212 -9.62 -6.78 -13.29
N ASP A 213 -10.09 -7.82 -13.99
CA ASP A 213 -9.42 -8.40 -15.15
C ASP A 213 -9.29 -7.45 -16.36
N TRP A 214 -10.12 -6.40 -16.41
CA TRP A 214 -10.08 -5.40 -17.49
C TRP A 214 -9.04 -4.29 -17.27
N VAL A 215 -8.48 -4.18 -16.08
CA VAL A 215 -7.48 -3.15 -15.76
C VAL A 215 -6.21 -3.38 -16.56
N ARG A 216 -5.73 -2.33 -17.21
CA ARG A 216 -4.47 -2.33 -17.98
C ARG A 216 -3.66 -1.09 -17.65
N ALA A 217 -2.34 -1.22 -17.77
CA ALA A 217 -1.44 -0.08 -17.72
C ALA A 217 -1.72 0.87 -18.91
N PRO A 218 -1.56 2.18 -18.75
CA PRO A 218 -1.58 3.14 -19.83
C PRO A 218 -0.47 2.85 -20.87
N SER A 219 -0.61 3.43 -22.07
CA SER A 219 0.48 3.42 -23.03
C SER A 219 1.68 4.25 -22.55
N GLU A 220 2.88 3.96 -23.05
CA GLU A 220 4.09 4.74 -22.74
C GLU A 220 3.90 6.23 -23.04
N ASN A 221 3.23 6.57 -24.15
CA ASN A 221 2.91 7.96 -24.49
C ASN A 221 1.99 8.62 -23.47
N ALA A 222 1.00 7.89 -22.93
CA ALA A 222 0.11 8.44 -21.89
C ALA A 222 0.87 8.65 -20.56
N VAL A 223 1.74 7.72 -20.18
CA VAL A 223 2.60 7.86 -18.99
C VAL A 223 3.56 9.03 -19.14
N ASN A 224 4.22 9.15 -20.31
CA ASN A 224 5.14 10.27 -20.58
C ASN A 224 4.41 11.61 -20.52
N ARG A 225 3.23 11.71 -21.12
CA ARG A 225 2.38 12.93 -21.04
C ARG A 225 2.01 13.24 -19.59
N ALA A 226 1.56 12.24 -18.83
CA ALA A 226 1.23 12.43 -17.42
C ALA A 226 2.43 12.94 -16.62
N TYR A 227 3.62 12.35 -16.84
CA TYR A 227 4.84 12.83 -16.21
C TYR A 227 5.14 14.29 -16.52
N GLN A 228 5.05 14.70 -17.81
CA GLN A 228 5.30 16.08 -18.21
C GLN A 228 4.30 17.04 -17.54
N ILE A 229 3.00 16.71 -17.53
CA ILE A 229 1.95 17.52 -16.90
C ILE A 229 2.23 17.70 -15.41
N PHE A 230 2.65 16.65 -14.72
CA PHE A 230 3.03 16.70 -13.30
C PHE A 230 4.30 17.52 -13.09
N ALA A 231 5.35 17.29 -13.87
CA ALA A 231 6.65 17.97 -13.75
C ALA A 231 6.59 19.47 -14.06
N GLU A 232 5.61 19.92 -14.83
CA GLU A 232 5.34 21.36 -15.04
C GLU A 232 4.78 22.07 -13.80
N ARG A 233 4.26 21.33 -12.81
CA ARG A 233 3.49 21.84 -11.66
C ARG A 233 4.06 21.47 -10.30
N ILE A 234 4.90 20.45 -10.25
CA ILE A 234 5.41 19.83 -9.03
C ILE A 234 6.91 19.65 -9.17
N ASP A 235 7.67 20.12 -8.19
CA ASP A 235 9.13 20.16 -8.24
C ASP A 235 9.78 18.77 -8.34
N HIS A 236 9.25 17.78 -7.60
CA HIS A 236 9.78 16.42 -7.61
C HIS A 236 8.71 15.41 -8.02
N VAL A 237 8.87 14.86 -9.22
CA VAL A 237 8.01 13.80 -9.76
C VAL A 237 8.84 12.58 -10.09
N GLU A 238 8.43 11.43 -9.60
CA GLU A 238 9.07 10.14 -9.90
C GLU A 238 8.07 9.15 -10.48
N CYS A 239 8.55 8.27 -11.37
CA CYS A 239 7.75 7.22 -11.96
C CYS A 239 8.09 5.85 -11.36
N LEU A 240 7.07 5.15 -10.84
CA LEU A 240 7.17 3.78 -10.35
C LEU A 240 6.66 2.80 -11.43
N LEU A 241 7.36 2.72 -12.56
CA LEU A 241 6.90 2.00 -13.76
C LEU A 241 7.41 0.56 -13.86
N GLY A 242 8.36 0.18 -13.02
CA GLY A 242 8.94 -1.16 -13.02
C GLY A 242 8.69 -1.91 -11.72
N THR A 243 9.27 -3.09 -11.64
CA THR A 243 9.37 -3.82 -10.37
C THR A 243 10.36 -3.16 -9.44
N GLU A 244 10.12 -3.31 -8.16
CA GLU A 244 11.07 -2.92 -7.13
C GLU A 244 12.35 -3.72 -7.32
N ASN A 245 13.48 -3.00 -7.36
CA ASN A 245 14.79 -3.61 -7.35
C ASN A 245 15.23 -3.70 -5.88
N GLY A 246 15.41 -4.91 -5.40
CA GLY A 246 15.84 -5.18 -4.04
C GLY A 246 15.38 -6.56 -3.58
N SER A 247 16.13 -7.15 -2.70
CA SER A 247 15.79 -8.46 -2.15
C SER A 247 14.84 -8.34 -0.97
N PHE A 248 13.85 -9.22 -0.92
CA PHE A 248 12.97 -9.37 0.25
C PHE A 248 13.77 -9.86 1.46
N GLY A 249 13.45 -9.38 2.66
CA GLY A 249 14.10 -9.79 3.88
C GLY A 249 13.88 -11.28 4.18
N TYR A 250 14.90 -11.91 4.79
CA TYR A 250 14.84 -13.27 5.30
C TYR A 250 15.06 -13.26 6.82
N THR A 251 14.09 -13.77 7.56
CA THR A 251 14.11 -13.74 9.04
C THR A 251 14.32 -15.11 9.68
N GLY A 252 14.75 -16.11 8.90
CA GLY A 252 15.07 -17.45 9.37
C GLY A 252 13.96 -18.48 9.12
N ASN A 253 12.75 -18.07 8.75
CA ASN A 253 11.66 -18.96 8.38
C ASN A 253 11.09 -18.58 7.01
N LEU A 254 11.57 -19.26 5.98
CA LEU A 254 11.24 -18.98 4.58
C LEU A 254 9.73 -19.04 4.27
N GLU A 255 9.02 -20.02 4.85
CA GLU A 255 7.58 -20.16 4.64
C GLU A 255 6.79 -19.00 5.26
N GLU A 256 7.13 -18.62 6.49
CA GLU A 256 6.51 -17.47 7.17
C GLU A 256 6.79 -16.16 6.45
N ASP A 257 8.03 -15.95 6.00
CA ASP A 257 8.42 -14.75 5.27
C ASP A 257 7.66 -14.63 3.94
N ILE A 258 7.55 -15.73 3.17
CA ILE A 258 6.79 -15.75 1.93
C ILE A 258 5.30 -15.51 2.20
N LEU A 259 4.71 -16.14 3.21
CA LEU A 259 3.30 -15.97 3.57
C LEU A 259 3.00 -14.54 4.03
N GLY A 260 3.86 -13.97 4.86
CA GLY A 260 3.71 -12.60 5.33
C GLY A 260 3.75 -11.59 4.18
N VAL A 261 4.79 -11.67 3.34
CA VAL A 261 4.91 -10.77 2.18
C VAL A 261 3.75 -10.96 1.20
N THR A 262 3.43 -12.20 0.81
CA THR A 262 2.42 -12.48 -0.21
C THR A 262 0.97 -12.19 0.24
N ALA A 263 0.74 -11.91 1.51
CA ALA A 263 -0.55 -11.44 2.01
C ALA A 263 -0.92 -10.07 1.45
N VAL A 264 0.04 -9.17 1.35
CA VAL A 264 -0.16 -7.75 0.96
C VAL A 264 0.65 -7.35 -0.29
N HIS A 265 1.67 -8.11 -0.64
CA HIS A 265 2.60 -7.81 -1.73
C HIS A 265 2.83 -9.05 -2.60
N PRO A 266 2.12 -9.20 -3.73
CA PRO A 266 2.35 -10.31 -4.64
C PRO A 266 3.80 -10.39 -5.09
N MET A 267 4.45 -11.54 -4.87
CA MET A 267 5.85 -11.75 -5.24
C MET A 267 5.96 -12.32 -6.65
N ARG A 268 6.86 -11.76 -7.47
CA ARG A 268 7.23 -12.39 -8.75
C ARG A 268 8.05 -13.64 -8.53
N GLU A 269 7.99 -14.58 -9.46
CA GLU A 269 8.81 -15.79 -9.42
C GLU A 269 10.31 -15.48 -9.30
N SER A 270 10.81 -14.46 -10.00
CA SER A 270 12.21 -14.03 -9.89
C SER A 270 12.60 -13.59 -8.48
N ALA A 271 11.72 -12.85 -7.81
CA ALA A 271 11.95 -12.39 -6.43
C ALA A 271 11.86 -13.55 -5.42
N VAL A 272 10.96 -14.52 -5.67
CA VAL A 272 10.88 -15.74 -4.86
C VAL A 272 12.16 -16.57 -5.00
N ARG A 273 12.69 -16.71 -6.22
CA ARG A 273 13.96 -17.43 -6.47
C ARG A 273 15.15 -16.75 -5.78
N GLU A 274 15.23 -15.43 -5.84
CA GLU A 274 16.27 -14.66 -5.15
C GLU A 274 16.20 -14.86 -3.61
N LEU A 275 14.98 -14.82 -3.05
CA LEU A 275 14.79 -15.09 -1.61
C LEU A 275 15.19 -16.51 -1.22
N LEU A 276 14.82 -17.52 -2.04
CA LEU A 276 15.22 -18.91 -1.84
C LEU A 276 16.75 -19.06 -1.87
N GLU A 277 17.42 -18.49 -2.86
CA GLU A 277 18.88 -18.56 -2.99
C GLU A 277 19.58 -17.95 -1.76
N ARG A 278 19.16 -16.78 -1.30
CA ARG A 278 19.69 -16.14 -0.09
C ARG A 278 19.45 -16.93 1.18
N ALA A 279 18.31 -17.60 1.29
CA ALA A 279 17.93 -18.42 2.43
C ALA A 279 18.54 -19.83 2.40
N GLY A 280 19.24 -20.21 1.31
CA GLY A 280 19.71 -21.58 1.11
C GLY A 280 18.57 -22.58 0.95
N GLY A 281 17.39 -22.12 0.49
CA GLY A 281 16.19 -22.94 0.32
C GLY A 281 16.06 -23.51 -1.09
N GLU A 282 15.26 -24.57 -1.21
CA GLU A 282 14.97 -25.22 -2.48
C GLU A 282 13.58 -24.86 -3.00
N TRP A 283 13.37 -24.98 -4.32
CA TRP A 283 12.08 -24.70 -4.97
C TRP A 283 10.95 -25.61 -4.45
N SER A 284 11.28 -26.78 -3.93
CA SER A 284 10.35 -27.71 -3.29
C SER A 284 9.49 -27.09 -2.18
N VAL A 285 10.00 -26.04 -1.51
CA VAL A 285 9.23 -25.27 -0.52
C VAL A 285 8.02 -24.61 -1.17
N ILE A 286 8.21 -23.99 -2.34
CA ILE A 286 7.12 -23.32 -3.09
C ILE A 286 6.12 -24.34 -3.61
N GLU A 287 6.59 -25.46 -4.17
CA GLU A 287 5.74 -26.55 -4.63
C GLU A 287 4.87 -27.11 -3.50
N LYS A 288 5.46 -27.29 -2.31
CA LYS A 288 4.72 -27.71 -1.12
C LYS A 288 3.68 -26.66 -0.72
N MET A 289 4.03 -25.38 -0.66
CA MET A 289 3.10 -24.30 -0.31
C MET A 289 1.93 -24.20 -1.28
N LEU A 290 2.16 -24.43 -2.59
CA LEU A 290 1.12 -24.52 -3.62
C LEU A 290 0.22 -25.73 -3.41
N THR A 291 0.81 -26.92 -3.16
CA THR A 291 0.09 -28.18 -2.91
C THR A 291 -0.76 -28.10 -1.65
N ASP A 292 -0.22 -27.53 -0.59
CA ASP A 292 -0.91 -27.30 0.69
C ASP A 292 -1.98 -26.19 0.57
N GLY A 293 -2.02 -25.51 -0.58
CA GLY A 293 -2.96 -24.42 -0.83
C GLY A 293 -2.74 -23.19 0.07
N LYS A 294 -1.53 -22.98 0.56
CA LYS A 294 -1.13 -21.80 1.34
C LYS A 294 -0.93 -20.57 0.46
N ILE A 295 -0.39 -20.78 -0.75
CA ILE A 295 -0.25 -19.77 -1.79
C ILE A 295 -0.93 -20.23 -3.07
N VAL A 296 -1.21 -19.27 -3.94
CA VAL A 296 -1.69 -19.48 -5.30
C VAL A 296 -0.78 -18.77 -6.28
N GLN A 297 -0.74 -19.21 -7.53
CA GLN A 297 0.02 -18.56 -8.59
C GLN A 297 -0.91 -17.97 -9.65
N LEU A 298 -0.48 -16.87 -10.28
CA LEU A 298 -1.17 -16.21 -11.38
C LEU A 298 -0.16 -15.64 -12.37
N ASP A 299 -0.38 -15.87 -13.67
CA ASP A 299 0.43 -15.24 -14.71
C ASP A 299 -0.18 -13.89 -15.12
N TYR A 300 0.64 -12.83 -15.11
CA TYR A 300 0.24 -11.48 -15.49
C TYR A 300 1.37 -10.76 -16.23
N ASN A 301 1.06 -10.21 -17.41
CA ASN A 301 2.02 -9.51 -18.27
C ASN A 301 3.33 -10.30 -18.50
N GLY A 302 3.22 -11.60 -18.77
CA GLY A 302 4.38 -12.48 -19.02
C GLY A 302 5.22 -12.83 -17.79
N ASN A 303 4.77 -12.49 -16.59
CA ASN A 303 5.42 -12.84 -15.33
C ASN A 303 4.50 -13.68 -14.46
N ARG A 304 5.08 -14.62 -13.72
CA ARG A 304 4.37 -15.39 -12.70
C ARG A 304 4.46 -14.70 -11.36
N PHE A 305 3.32 -14.62 -10.66
CA PHE A 305 3.18 -14.05 -9.34
C PHE A 305 2.62 -15.06 -8.36
N TYR A 306 3.06 -14.97 -7.11
CA TYR A 306 2.58 -15.75 -5.98
C TYR A 306 1.85 -14.86 -4.98
N PHE A 307 0.72 -15.36 -4.48
CA PHE A 307 -0.17 -14.70 -3.54
C PHE A 307 -0.48 -15.64 -2.38
N ARG A 308 -0.60 -15.11 -1.17
CA ARG A 308 -1.17 -15.87 -0.07
C ARG A 308 -2.64 -16.20 -0.37
N LYS A 309 -3.03 -17.45 -0.17
CA LYS A 309 -4.43 -17.83 -0.27
C LYS A 309 -5.17 -17.38 0.99
N LEU A 310 -6.00 -16.37 0.87
CA LEU A 310 -6.83 -15.92 1.98
C LEU A 310 -7.98 -16.91 2.25
N PRO A 311 -8.37 -17.13 3.53
CA PRO A 311 -9.54 -17.92 3.87
C PRO A 311 -10.78 -17.40 3.14
N LYS A 312 -11.59 -18.28 2.56
CA LYS A 312 -12.91 -17.89 2.05
C LYS A 312 -13.76 -17.46 3.24
N VAL A 313 -14.10 -16.18 3.33
CA VAL A 313 -15.13 -15.72 4.27
C VAL A 313 -16.42 -16.44 3.90
N ARG A 314 -16.89 -17.34 4.76
CA ARG A 314 -18.24 -17.93 4.62
C ARG A 314 -19.23 -16.78 4.72
N ARG A 315 -19.89 -16.44 3.63
CA ARG A 315 -21.12 -15.64 3.70
C ARG A 315 -22.13 -16.52 4.44
N GLU A 316 -22.36 -16.22 5.69
CA GLU A 316 -23.59 -16.68 6.34
C GLU A 316 -24.74 -16.05 5.55
N ARG A 317 -25.53 -16.92 4.91
CA ARG A 317 -26.79 -16.52 4.29
C ARG A 317 -27.73 -16.24 5.45
N GLY A 318 -27.95 -14.98 5.80
CA GLY A 318 -29.07 -14.51 6.57
C GLY A 318 -30.24 -14.19 5.66
#